data_22bf7b90aacc1d95c4da10d69abe1d2d
#
_entry.id   22bf7b90aacc1d95c4da10d69abe1d2d
#
_cell.length_a   1.000
_cell.length_b   1.000
_cell.length_c   1.000
_cell.angle_alpha   90.00
_cell.angle_beta   90.00
_cell.angle_gamma   90.00
#
_symmetry.space_group_name_H-M   'P 1'
#
loop_
_entity.id
_entity.type
_entity.pdbx_description
1 polymer ?
#
loop_
_entity_poly.entity_id
_entity_poly.type
_entity_poly.pdbx_seq_one_letter_code
_entity_poly.pdbx_strand_id
1 'polypeptide(L)'
;MKAVFQINPELNIPIYQQLVDSVSTAIKSGGLGYGNKLPTVLEVSEELKVARGTVKRAYDELEYAGLIEKVQGRGTFVSFRKMDTLSRKEQAMAAIDTLLEQLESMGFTSTEIGIFLDLRQRQRNEQEPLVKLAVVECNPEGLAQMSSHLRRLSHVDLNAYLLEDVEKYPYLVEEDTDLVVTTANHAEHLESILPGQKKVVRAAIRLSQGCFAQIIRLKQGRRVGILSGSLRFGQLLYDTCIGYAEDLEVLKPQTFSQVTDLEAFLQDINVVLVPEGYQRYCDAQTAQRLSLFEQTGRLISCDYELDEGSFLYLDIKTKRIMEKKS
;
A
#
# COMPACT_ATOMS: atom_id res chain seq x y z
N MET A 1 30.60 36.43 4.01
CA MET A 1 30.87 35.50 5.10
C MET A 1 30.67 36.06 6.51
N LYS A 2 30.54 37.38 6.67
CA LYS A 2 30.33 38.05 7.99
C LYS A 2 29.03 37.77 8.74
N ALA A 3 28.08 37.05 8.17
CA ALA A 3 26.74 36.88 8.77
C ALA A 3 26.49 35.52 9.47
N VAL A 4 27.51 34.64 9.50
CA VAL A 4 27.31 33.27 9.97
C VAL A 4 27.54 33.11 11.49
N PHE A 5 28.41 33.91 12.08
CA PHE A 5 28.71 33.84 13.51
C PHE A 5 27.99 34.98 14.23
N GLN A 6 26.85 34.72 14.80
CA GLN A 6 26.08 35.67 15.59
C GLN A 6 26.08 35.24 17.06
N ILE A 7 26.44 36.17 17.94
CA ILE A 7 26.39 35.96 19.39
C ILE A 7 25.65 37.13 20.03
N ASN A 8 24.89 36.83 21.07
CA ASN A 8 24.28 37.81 21.92
C ASN A 8 24.74 37.58 23.38
N PRO A 9 25.65 38.42 23.92
CA PRO A 9 26.17 38.27 25.29
C PRO A 9 25.12 38.38 26.40
N GLU A 10 23.96 38.99 26.09
CA GLU A 10 22.87 39.19 27.06
C GLU A 10 21.99 37.92 27.23
N LEU A 11 22.14 36.92 26.36
CA LEU A 11 21.43 35.69 26.49
C LEU A 11 22.08 34.78 27.55
N ASN A 12 21.27 34.14 28.36
CA ASN A 12 21.72 33.21 29.41
C ASN A 12 22.17 31.83 28.81
N ILE A 13 22.76 31.88 27.60
CA ILE A 13 23.27 30.72 26.85
C ILE A 13 24.78 30.88 26.69
N PRO A 14 25.58 29.85 26.98
CA PRO A 14 27.03 29.91 26.81
C PRO A 14 27.43 30.30 25.38
N ILE A 15 28.41 31.17 25.23
CA ILE A 15 28.81 31.70 23.92
C ILE A 15 29.23 30.60 22.94
N TYR A 16 29.89 29.54 23.41
CA TYR A 16 30.25 28.43 22.54
C TYR A 16 29.00 27.72 21.95
N GLN A 17 27.91 27.60 22.76
CA GLN A 17 26.65 27.03 22.31
C GLN A 17 25.99 27.92 21.23
N GLN A 18 25.96 29.23 21.45
CA GLN A 18 25.44 30.16 20.44
C GLN A 18 26.21 30.08 19.12
N LEU A 19 27.52 29.87 19.16
CA LEU A 19 28.34 29.65 17.96
C LEU A 19 27.99 28.34 17.27
N VAL A 20 27.81 27.25 18.03
CA VAL A 20 27.38 25.96 17.50
C VAL A 20 26.02 26.07 16.80
N ASP A 21 25.06 26.71 17.47
CA ASP A 21 23.67 26.84 16.94
C ASP A 21 23.64 27.71 15.68
N SER A 22 24.43 28.83 15.67
CA SER A 22 24.47 29.71 14.52
C SER A 22 25.08 29.06 13.28
N VAL A 23 26.18 28.33 13.43
CA VAL A 23 26.81 27.56 12.33
C VAL A 23 25.91 26.43 11.87
N SER A 24 25.33 25.67 12.81
CA SER A 24 24.42 24.57 12.50
C SER A 24 23.20 25.05 11.72
N THR A 25 22.61 26.19 12.11
CA THR A 25 21.49 26.82 11.41
C THR A 25 21.88 27.27 10.01
N ALA A 26 23.07 27.87 9.86
CA ALA A 26 23.57 28.31 8.56
C ALA A 26 23.82 27.14 7.60
N ILE A 27 24.29 25.99 8.11
CA ILE A 27 24.46 24.76 7.32
C ILE A 27 23.09 24.19 6.94
N LYS A 28 22.14 24.09 7.89
CA LYS A 28 20.79 23.55 7.66
C LYS A 28 19.98 24.41 6.69
N SER A 29 20.11 25.75 6.75
CA SER A 29 19.40 26.65 5.85
C SER A 29 20.06 26.81 4.46
N GLY A 30 21.19 26.14 4.22
CA GLY A 30 21.92 26.25 2.95
C GLY A 30 22.76 27.52 2.83
N GLY A 31 22.82 28.38 3.86
CA GLY A 31 23.66 29.58 3.90
C GLY A 31 25.15 29.24 3.95
N LEU A 32 25.51 28.05 4.47
CA LEU A 32 26.83 27.45 4.38
C LEU A 32 26.74 26.13 3.62
N GLY A 33 27.21 26.10 2.38
CA GLY A 33 27.24 24.90 1.56
C GLY A 33 28.36 23.95 1.97
N TYR A 34 28.17 22.67 1.63
CA TYR A 34 29.17 21.60 1.82
C TYR A 34 30.50 21.96 1.12
N GLY A 35 31.60 21.64 1.77
CA GLY A 35 32.93 22.00 1.28
C GLY A 35 33.31 23.46 1.44
N ASN A 36 32.42 24.31 1.95
CA ASN A 36 32.77 25.69 2.26
C ASN A 36 33.79 25.72 3.38
N LYS A 37 34.85 26.53 3.19
CA LYS A 37 35.90 26.74 4.21
C LYS A 37 35.37 27.67 5.28
N LEU A 38 35.47 27.26 6.54
CA LEU A 38 35.18 28.11 7.71
C LEU A 38 36.39 28.96 8.08
N PRO A 39 36.16 30.15 8.65
CA PRO A 39 37.23 30.95 9.23
C PRO A 39 38.02 30.17 10.28
N THR A 40 39.26 30.56 10.52
CA THR A 40 40.08 29.95 11.57
C THR A 40 39.60 30.36 12.97
N VAL A 41 39.90 29.56 13.98
CA VAL A 41 39.60 29.88 15.39
C VAL A 41 40.14 31.27 15.78
N LEU A 42 41.28 31.64 15.21
CA LEU A 42 41.90 32.97 15.45
C LEU A 42 41.06 34.07 14.86
N GLU A 43 40.67 33.96 13.60
CA GLU A 43 39.86 34.97 12.89
C GLU A 43 38.52 35.19 13.59
N VAL A 44 37.82 34.11 13.98
CA VAL A 44 36.54 34.21 14.69
C VAL A 44 36.70 34.80 16.09
N SER A 45 37.78 34.42 16.81
CA SER A 45 38.10 34.96 18.13
C SER A 45 38.36 36.48 18.09
N GLU A 46 39.09 36.98 17.09
CA GLU A 46 39.39 38.40 16.89
C GLU A 46 38.16 39.20 16.44
N GLU A 47 37.36 38.63 15.50
CA GLU A 47 36.16 39.29 14.98
C GLU A 47 35.07 39.45 16.05
N LEU A 48 34.81 38.41 16.83
CA LEU A 48 33.76 38.42 17.86
C LEU A 48 34.24 38.87 19.25
N LYS A 49 35.54 39.14 19.41
CA LYS A 49 36.19 39.47 20.70
C LYS A 49 35.93 38.45 21.81
N VAL A 50 35.96 37.17 21.47
CA VAL A 50 35.74 36.02 22.37
C VAL A 50 37.05 35.27 22.56
N ALA A 51 37.19 34.61 23.72
CA ALA A 51 38.39 33.81 23.99
C ALA A 51 38.57 32.68 22.95
N ARG A 52 39.82 32.48 22.46
CA ARG A 52 40.14 31.38 21.50
C ARG A 52 39.67 30.00 21.97
N GLY A 53 39.72 29.74 23.29
CA GLY A 53 39.23 28.48 23.87
C GLY A 53 37.74 28.27 23.69
N THR A 54 36.94 29.35 23.73
CA THR A 54 35.48 29.29 23.49
C THR A 54 35.15 28.93 22.05
N VAL A 55 35.85 29.57 21.09
CA VAL A 55 35.70 29.29 19.67
C VAL A 55 36.19 27.87 19.34
N LYS A 56 37.34 27.48 19.90
CA LYS A 56 37.87 26.13 19.73
C LYS A 56 36.87 25.07 20.21
N ARG A 57 36.26 25.27 21.37
CA ARG A 57 35.22 24.37 21.90
C ARG A 57 34.02 24.25 20.97
N ALA A 58 33.55 25.38 20.43
CA ALA A 58 32.45 25.34 19.45
C ALA A 58 32.82 24.55 18.19
N TYR A 59 34.06 24.70 17.68
CA TYR A 59 34.54 23.93 16.54
C TYR A 59 34.72 22.44 16.85
N ASP A 60 35.15 22.09 18.06
CA ASP A 60 35.28 20.69 18.49
C ASP A 60 33.88 20.03 18.60
N GLU A 61 32.89 20.76 19.12
CA GLU A 61 31.48 20.31 19.18
C GLU A 61 30.88 20.11 17.78
N LEU A 62 31.09 21.05 16.86
CA LEU A 62 30.63 20.96 15.48
C LEU A 62 31.30 19.78 14.72
N GLU A 63 32.58 19.55 14.98
CA GLU A 63 33.33 18.41 14.42
C GLU A 63 32.83 17.08 14.99
N TYR A 64 32.63 17.03 16.32
CA TYR A 64 32.04 15.87 16.98
C TYR A 64 30.64 15.56 16.46
N ALA A 65 29.84 16.62 16.21
CA ALA A 65 28.53 16.51 15.56
C ALA A 65 28.64 16.13 14.05
N GLY A 66 29.86 16.11 13.47
CA GLY A 66 30.13 15.77 12.07
C GLY A 66 29.62 16.82 11.08
N LEU A 67 29.34 18.04 11.53
CA LEU A 67 28.92 19.15 10.69
C LEU A 67 30.11 19.81 9.98
N ILE A 68 31.30 19.72 10.57
CA ILE A 68 32.56 20.22 9.99
C ILE A 68 33.64 19.18 10.09
N GLU A 69 34.68 19.30 9.25
CA GLU A 69 35.88 18.48 9.28
C GLU A 69 37.12 19.34 9.26
N LYS A 70 38.13 18.98 10.06
CA LYS A 70 39.42 19.62 10.09
C LYS A 70 40.38 18.87 9.16
N VAL A 71 40.85 19.57 8.12
CA VAL A 71 41.83 19.00 7.16
C VAL A 71 43.21 19.59 7.49
N GLN A 72 44.14 18.75 7.89
CA GLN A 72 45.48 19.17 8.30
C GLN A 72 46.17 19.99 7.19
N GLY A 73 46.67 21.16 7.54
CA GLY A 73 47.29 22.11 6.62
C GLY A 73 46.38 22.85 5.66
N ARG A 74 45.08 22.53 5.61
CA ARG A 74 44.13 23.14 4.67
C ARG A 74 43.08 24.01 5.37
N GLY A 75 42.73 23.70 6.61
CA GLY A 75 41.73 24.41 7.42
C GLY A 75 40.52 23.58 7.78
N THR A 76 39.45 24.23 8.23
CA THR A 76 38.21 23.60 8.62
C THR A 76 37.16 23.82 7.54
N PHE A 77 36.43 22.79 7.17
CA PHE A 77 35.43 22.80 6.10
C PHE A 77 34.09 22.26 6.60
N VAL A 78 32.99 22.68 5.98
CA VAL A 78 31.69 22.05 6.18
C VAL A 78 31.71 20.63 5.63
N SER A 79 31.41 19.66 6.47
CA SER A 79 31.57 18.24 6.15
C SER A 79 30.49 17.72 5.21
N PHE A 80 30.90 16.87 4.25
CA PHE A 80 29.97 16.15 3.37
C PHE A 80 29.25 14.98 4.04
N ARG A 81 29.66 14.61 5.24
CA ARG A 81 29.47 13.21 5.74
C ARG A 81 28.20 12.91 6.49
N LYS A 82 27.26 13.84 6.74
CA LYS A 82 26.14 13.53 7.66
C LYS A 82 24.70 13.75 7.19
N MET A 83 24.44 14.14 5.96
CA MET A 83 23.05 14.11 5.47
C MET A 83 22.70 12.84 4.68
N ASP A 84 23.68 12.05 4.22
CA ASP A 84 23.45 10.82 3.45
C ASP A 84 23.36 9.51 4.27
N THR A 85 23.55 9.57 5.60
CA THR A 85 23.52 8.36 6.45
C THR A 85 22.18 8.06 7.12
N LEU A 86 21.26 9.02 7.13
CA LEU A 86 19.91 8.73 7.57
C LEU A 86 19.15 8.00 6.46
N SER A 87 18.62 6.84 6.77
CA SER A 87 17.70 6.16 5.87
C SER A 87 16.56 7.11 5.50
N ARG A 88 15.94 6.93 4.34
CA ARG A 88 14.77 7.70 3.91
C ARG A 88 13.69 7.77 4.99
N LYS A 89 13.56 6.70 5.78
CA LYS A 89 12.65 6.62 6.92
C LYS A 89 13.05 7.56 8.06
N GLU A 90 14.34 7.59 8.42
CA GLU A 90 14.84 8.46 9.50
C GLU A 90 14.74 9.95 9.13
N GLN A 91 14.98 10.29 7.85
CA GLN A 91 14.77 11.67 7.35
C GLN A 91 13.30 12.07 7.45
N ALA A 92 12.38 11.17 7.09
CA ALA A 92 10.95 11.40 7.20
C ALA A 92 10.53 11.57 8.67
N MET A 93 11.02 10.72 9.57
CA MET A 93 10.71 10.82 11.01
C MET A 93 11.23 12.14 11.60
N ALA A 94 12.45 12.56 11.28
CA ALA A 94 13.00 13.83 11.75
C ALA A 94 12.19 15.05 11.26
N ALA A 95 11.67 14.99 10.03
CA ALA A 95 10.79 16.03 9.51
C ALA A 95 9.43 16.07 10.24
N ILE A 96 8.88 14.91 10.59
CA ILE A 96 7.65 14.79 11.37
C ILE A 96 7.86 15.32 12.79
N ASP A 97 8.97 14.96 13.46
CA ASP A 97 9.27 15.42 14.81
C ASP A 97 9.36 16.96 14.84
N THR A 98 10.03 17.56 13.86
CA THR A 98 10.11 19.03 13.72
C THR A 98 8.74 19.68 13.55
N LEU A 99 7.85 19.07 12.76
CA LEU A 99 6.48 19.56 12.56
C LEU A 99 5.66 19.47 13.84
N LEU A 100 5.78 18.36 14.58
CA LEU A 100 5.08 18.16 15.85
C LEU A 100 5.50 19.21 16.89
N GLU A 101 6.81 19.43 17.06
CA GLU A 101 7.35 20.47 17.94
C GLU A 101 6.83 21.86 17.60
N GLN A 102 6.75 22.21 16.31
CA GLN A 102 6.21 23.50 15.86
C GLN A 102 4.73 23.65 16.23
N LEU A 103 3.91 22.62 15.98
CA LEU A 103 2.47 22.67 16.28
C LEU A 103 2.20 22.69 17.80
N GLU A 104 2.99 21.96 18.59
CA GLU A 104 2.92 21.99 20.04
C GLU A 104 3.33 23.38 20.60
N SER A 105 4.33 24.03 20.01
CA SER A 105 4.73 25.40 20.38
C SER A 105 3.64 26.44 20.10
N MET A 106 2.73 26.17 19.14
CA MET A 106 1.54 26.98 18.87
C MET A 106 0.38 26.71 19.84
N GLY A 107 0.55 25.74 20.78
CA GLY A 107 -0.42 25.39 21.80
C GLY A 107 -1.42 24.31 21.42
N PHE A 108 -1.24 23.61 20.30
CA PHE A 108 -2.10 22.49 19.90
C PHE A 108 -1.73 21.23 20.69
N THR A 109 -2.77 20.48 21.09
CA THR A 109 -2.62 19.18 21.74
C THR A 109 -2.30 18.10 20.70
N SER A 110 -1.65 17.01 21.12
CA SER A 110 -1.34 15.87 20.25
C SER A 110 -2.59 15.29 19.57
N THR A 111 -3.77 15.35 20.22
CA THR A 111 -5.05 14.93 19.65
C THR A 111 -5.50 15.84 18.50
N GLU A 112 -5.42 17.17 18.69
CA GLU A 112 -5.76 18.14 17.65
C GLU A 112 -4.80 18.03 16.45
N ILE A 113 -3.52 17.86 16.72
CA ILE A 113 -2.51 17.63 15.68
C ILE A 113 -2.83 16.40 14.85
N GLY A 114 -3.20 15.29 15.51
CA GLY A 114 -3.63 14.07 14.82
C GLY A 114 -4.84 14.30 13.90
N ILE A 115 -5.85 15.04 14.38
CA ILE A 115 -7.02 15.41 13.57
C ILE A 115 -6.63 16.28 12.37
N PHE A 116 -5.75 17.28 12.55
CA PHE A 116 -5.29 18.15 11.46
C PHE A 116 -4.52 17.40 10.39
N LEU A 117 -3.66 16.45 10.79
CA LEU A 117 -2.91 15.62 9.86
C LEU A 117 -3.84 14.71 9.04
N ASP A 118 -4.82 14.07 9.69
CA ASP A 118 -5.81 13.22 9.01
C ASP A 118 -6.66 14.03 8.02
N LEU A 119 -7.19 15.19 8.45
CA LEU A 119 -7.94 16.10 7.58
C LEU A 119 -7.11 16.57 6.39
N ARG A 120 -5.84 16.93 6.62
CA ARG A 120 -4.97 17.40 5.54
C ARG A 120 -4.62 16.29 4.55
N GLN A 121 -4.44 15.08 5.05
CA GLN A 121 -4.19 13.92 4.21
C GLN A 121 -5.42 13.57 3.35
N ARG A 122 -6.64 13.63 3.93
CA ARG A 122 -7.90 13.44 3.19
C ARG A 122 -8.07 14.51 2.11
N GLN A 123 -7.87 15.79 2.43
CA GLN A 123 -7.95 16.88 1.45
C GLN A 123 -6.94 16.74 0.31
N ARG A 124 -5.73 16.24 0.58
CA ARG A 124 -4.75 15.95 -0.47
C ARG A 124 -5.21 14.81 -1.36
N ASN A 125 -5.71 13.73 -0.76
CA ASN A 125 -6.23 12.58 -1.51
C ASN A 125 -7.47 12.94 -2.36
N GLU A 126 -8.31 13.87 -1.90
CA GLU A 126 -9.45 14.39 -2.68
C GLU A 126 -9.02 15.31 -3.84
N GLN A 127 -7.82 15.86 -3.79
CA GLN A 127 -7.28 16.73 -4.84
C GLN A 127 -6.40 15.98 -5.85
N GLU A 128 -5.98 14.75 -5.54
CA GLU A 128 -5.19 13.96 -6.50
C GLU A 128 -6.13 13.31 -7.52
N PRO A 129 -5.78 13.38 -8.81
CA PRO A 129 -6.58 12.74 -9.85
C PRO A 129 -6.63 11.23 -9.62
N LEU A 130 -7.85 10.68 -9.52
CA LEU A 130 -8.04 9.24 -9.43
C LEU A 130 -8.01 8.61 -10.82
N VAL A 131 -7.46 7.40 -10.88
CA VAL A 131 -7.55 6.55 -12.06
C VAL A 131 -8.84 5.75 -11.99
N LYS A 132 -9.79 6.02 -12.89
CA LYS A 132 -11.05 5.30 -12.97
C LYS A 132 -10.84 3.91 -13.57
N LEU A 133 -11.09 2.91 -12.77
CA LEU A 133 -10.86 1.51 -13.10
C LEU A 133 -12.17 0.74 -13.04
N ALA A 134 -12.55 0.10 -14.14
CA ALA A 134 -13.67 -0.85 -14.19
C ALA A 134 -13.14 -2.28 -14.08
N VAL A 135 -13.70 -3.07 -13.19
CA VAL A 135 -13.46 -4.53 -13.12
C VAL A 135 -14.67 -5.24 -13.67
N VAL A 136 -14.45 -6.13 -14.62
CA VAL A 136 -15.53 -6.89 -15.25
C VAL A 136 -15.24 -8.39 -15.14
N GLU A 137 -16.13 -9.14 -14.53
CA GLU A 137 -16.03 -10.60 -14.38
C GLU A 137 -17.35 -11.32 -14.58
N CYS A 138 -17.28 -12.60 -14.97
CA CYS A 138 -18.46 -13.38 -15.32
C CYS A 138 -19.20 -14.00 -14.12
N ASN A 139 -18.65 -13.87 -12.93
CA ASN A 139 -19.25 -14.41 -11.71
C ASN A 139 -19.01 -13.48 -10.52
N PRO A 140 -19.97 -13.38 -9.57
CA PRO A 140 -19.90 -12.45 -8.46
C PRO A 140 -18.75 -12.75 -7.48
N GLU A 141 -18.36 -14.02 -7.33
CA GLU A 141 -17.26 -14.40 -6.44
C GLU A 141 -15.92 -13.90 -6.96
N GLY A 142 -15.61 -14.20 -8.23
CA GLY A 142 -14.39 -13.72 -8.89
C GLY A 142 -14.34 -12.20 -8.96
N LEU A 143 -15.48 -11.56 -9.25
CA LEU A 143 -15.61 -10.10 -9.26
C LEU A 143 -15.29 -9.50 -7.89
N ALA A 144 -15.84 -10.06 -6.81
CA ALA A 144 -15.60 -9.58 -5.45
C ALA A 144 -14.13 -9.74 -5.04
N GLN A 145 -13.53 -10.88 -5.35
CA GLN A 145 -12.13 -11.18 -5.00
C GLN A 145 -11.17 -10.32 -5.80
N MET A 146 -11.33 -10.20 -7.12
CA MET A 146 -10.52 -9.33 -7.97
C MET A 146 -10.63 -7.87 -7.52
N SER A 147 -11.84 -7.40 -7.24
CA SER A 147 -12.07 -6.04 -6.75
C SER A 147 -11.37 -5.79 -5.41
N SER A 148 -11.40 -6.76 -4.48
CA SER A 148 -10.71 -6.67 -3.19
C SER A 148 -9.20 -6.52 -3.36
N HIS A 149 -8.59 -7.27 -4.27
CA HIS A 149 -7.16 -7.15 -4.59
C HIS A 149 -6.82 -5.80 -5.22
N LEU A 150 -7.63 -5.34 -6.16
CA LEU A 150 -7.36 -4.10 -6.90
C LEU A 150 -7.61 -2.83 -6.06
N ARG A 151 -8.46 -2.88 -5.03
CA ARG A 151 -8.61 -1.79 -4.05
C ARG A 151 -7.34 -1.50 -3.24
N ARG A 152 -6.34 -2.38 -3.29
CA ARG A 152 -5.01 -2.15 -2.69
C ARG A 152 -4.12 -1.24 -3.53
N LEU A 153 -4.49 -0.97 -4.79
CA LEU A 153 -3.83 0.03 -5.62
C LEU A 153 -4.11 1.42 -5.05
N SER A 154 -3.08 2.27 -5.04
CA SER A 154 -3.21 3.67 -4.64
C SER A 154 -3.86 4.50 -5.76
N HIS A 155 -4.61 5.54 -5.38
CA HIS A 155 -5.18 6.53 -6.32
C HIS A 155 -6.13 5.93 -7.38
N VAL A 156 -6.88 4.89 -7.02
CA VAL A 156 -7.82 4.23 -7.93
C VAL A 156 -9.25 4.42 -7.42
N ASP A 157 -10.13 4.87 -8.32
CA ASP A 157 -11.57 4.80 -8.18
C ASP A 157 -12.07 3.56 -8.93
N LEU A 158 -12.59 2.57 -8.20
CA LEU A 158 -12.88 1.23 -8.72
C LEU A 158 -14.37 0.94 -8.74
N ASN A 159 -14.89 0.70 -9.94
CA ASN A 159 -16.23 0.21 -10.21
C ASN A 159 -16.21 -1.25 -10.67
N ALA A 160 -17.14 -2.05 -10.17
CA ALA A 160 -17.19 -3.48 -10.44
C ALA A 160 -18.51 -3.86 -11.14
N TYR A 161 -18.42 -4.63 -12.23
CA TYR A 161 -19.55 -5.00 -13.07
C TYR A 161 -19.54 -6.48 -13.39
N LEU A 162 -20.70 -7.11 -13.42
CA LEU A 162 -20.84 -8.44 -14.00
C LEU A 162 -20.78 -8.35 -15.51
N LEU A 163 -20.14 -9.32 -16.14
CA LEU A 163 -19.99 -9.39 -17.60
C LEU A 163 -21.37 -9.38 -18.30
N GLU A 164 -22.34 -10.13 -17.79
CA GLU A 164 -23.68 -10.17 -18.33
C GLU A 164 -24.42 -8.84 -18.33
N ASP A 165 -24.14 -7.97 -17.36
CA ASP A 165 -24.70 -6.62 -17.29
C ASP A 165 -24.04 -5.70 -18.32
N VAL A 166 -22.72 -5.81 -18.48
CA VAL A 166 -21.98 -5.06 -19.49
C VAL A 166 -22.34 -5.48 -20.91
N GLU A 167 -22.61 -6.78 -21.14
CA GLU A 167 -23.12 -7.29 -22.42
C GLU A 167 -24.47 -6.70 -22.79
N LYS A 168 -25.38 -6.58 -21.81
CA LYS A 168 -26.70 -5.97 -22.01
C LYS A 168 -26.63 -4.46 -22.14
N TYR A 169 -25.75 -3.84 -21.36
CA TYR A 169 -25.66 -2.40 -21.20
C TYR A 169 -24.21 -1.91 -21.21
N PRO A 170 -23.53 -1.88 -22.38
CA PRO A 170 -22.12 -1.51 -22.46
C PRO A 170 -21.80 -0.10 -21.92
N TYR A 171 -22.80 0.78 -21.89
CA TYR A 171 -22.67 2.14 -21.35
C TYR A 171 -22.54 2.19 -19.80
N LEU A 172 -22.73 1.08 -19.09
CA LEU A 172 -22.45 1.00 -17.65
C LEU A 172 -20.96 1.26 -17.35
N VAL A 173 -20.10 0.91 -18.28
CA VAL A 173 -18.68 1.30 -18.20
C VAL A 173 -18.59 2.75 -18.67
N GLU A 174 -18.44 3.66 -17.72
CA GLU A 174 -18.40 5.12 -17.96
C GLU A 174 -17.40 5.52 -19.04
N GLU A 175 -17.73 6.55 -19.81
CA GLU A 175 -16.88 7.01 -20.94
C GLU A 175 -15.49 7.46 -20.48
N ASP A 176 -15.36 8.01 -19.29
CA ASP A 176 -14.11 8.47 -18.69
C ASP A 176 -13.35 7.40 -17.90
N THR A 177 -13.77 6.12 -17.99
CA THR A 177 -13.00 4.99 -17.45
C THR A 177 -11.64 4.88 -18.14
N ASP A 178 -10.57 4.91 -17.35
CA ASP A 178 -9.20 4.88 -17.86
C ASP A 178 -8.73 3.47 -18.25
N LEU A 179 -9.14 2.46 -17.46
CA LEU A 179 -8.80 1.05 -17.68
C LEU A 179 -9.98 0.15 -17.35
N VAL A 180 -10.12 -0.91 -18.14
CA VAL A 180 -11.03 -2.02 -17.87
C VAL A 180 -10.19 -3.25 -17.57
N VAL A 181 -10.34 -3.86 -16.40
CA VAL A 181 -9.61 -5.05 -15.97
C VAL A 181 -10.53 -6.24 -15.98
N THR A 182 -10.10 -7.31 -16.62
CA THR A 182 -10.84 -8.56 -16.71
C THR A 182 -9.88 -9.74 -16.88
N THR A 183 -10.37 -10.98 -16.77
CA THR A 183 -9.57 -12.16 -17.09
C THR A 183 -9.37 -12.32 -18.60
N ALA A 184 -8.33 -13.08 -18.98
CA ALA A 184 -7.97 -13.28 -20.38
C ALA A 184 -9.15 -13.82 -21.24
N ASN A 185 -10.02 -14.63 -20.66
CA ASN A 185 -11.14 -15.25 -21.35
C ASN A 185 -12.23 -14.26 -21.80
N HIS A 186 -12.30 -13.08 -21.20
CA HIS A 186 -13.32 -12.08 -21.47
C HIS A 186 -12.79 -10.84 -22.19
N ALA A 187 -11.47 -10.69 -22.29
CA ALA A 187 -10.86 -9.47 -22.78
C ALA A 187 -11.24 -9.15 -24.23
N GLU A 188 -11.12 -10.11 -25.16
CA GLU A 188 -11.44 -9.91 -26.58
C GLU A 188 -12.93 -9.57 -26.78
N HIS A 189 -13.78 -10.22 -26.02
CA HIS A 189 -15.22 -9.95 -26.05
C HIS A 189 -15.53 -8.53 -25.58
N LEU A 190 -14.97 -8.13 -24.44
CA LEU A 190 -15.14 -6.77 -23.91
C LEU A 190 -14.56 -5.70 -24.84
N GLU A 191 -13.42 -5.96 -25.48
CA GLU A 191 -12.85 -5.06 -26.50
C GLU A 191 -13.80 -4.85 -27.69
N SER A 192 -14.61 -5.87 -28.01
CA SER A 192 -15.56 -5.80 -29.12
C SER A 192 -16.86 -5.06 -28.80
N ILE A 193 -17.31 -5.08 -27.56
CA ILE A 193 -18.63 -4.53 -27.17
C ILE A 193 -18.55 -3.16 -26.50
N LEU A 194 -17.40 -2.80 -25.89
CA LEU A 194 -17.27 -1.52 -25.18
C LEU A 194 -17.16 -0.35 -26.17
N PRO A 195 -17.88 0.75 -25.91
CA PRO A 195 -17.82 1.93 -26.76
C PRO A 195 -16.46 2.61 -26.65
N GLY A 196 -15.96 3.08 -27.80
CA GLY A 196 -14.67 3.77 -27.88
C GLY A 196 -13.48 2.82 -27.75
N GLN A 197 -12.26 3.39 -27.78
CA GLN A 197 -11.02 2.60 -27.63
C GLN A 197 -10.67 2.41 -26.15
N LYS A 198 -11.52 1.74 -25.39
CA LYS A 198 -11.26 1.42 -23.98
C LYS A 198 -10.03 0.52 -23.86
N LYS A 199 -9.16 0.82 -22.91
CA LYS A 199 -7.97 0.00 -22.65
C LYS A 199 -8.34 -1.18 -21.76
N VAL A 200 -8.64 -2.31 -22.38
CA VAL A 200 -8.86 -3.56 -21.66
C VAL A 200 -7.51 -4.15 -21.25
N VAL A 201 -7.40 -4.54 -20.00
CA VAL A 201 -6.21 -5.15 -19.41
C VAL A 201 -6.57 -6.56 -18.93
N ARG A 202 -5.80 -7.50 -19.42
CA ARG A 202 -5.93 -8.92 -19.04
C ARG A 202 -5.20 -9.14 -17.71
N ALA A 203 -5.93 -9.61 -16.72
CA ALA A 203 -5.40 -10.00 -15.42
C ALA A 203 -5.45 -11.51 -15.27
N ALA A 204 -4.39 -12.11 -14.79
CA ALA A 204 -4.37 -13.52 -14.44
C ALA A 204 -4.83 -13.68 -12.98
N ILE A 205 -5.79 -14.59 -12.77
CA ILE A 205 -6.22 -15.04 -11.45
C ILE A 205 -5.91 -16.51 -11.29
N ARG A 206 -5.61 -16.92 -10.09
CA ARG A 206 -5.34 -18.31 -9.72
C ARG A 206 -5.99 -18.64 -8.39
N LEU A 207 -6.29 -19.91 -8.17
CA LEU A 207 -6.69 -20.35 -6.84
C LEU A 207 -5.57 -20.05 -5.85
N SER A 208 -5.90 -19.55 -4.65
CA SER A 208 -4.88 -19.22 -3.64
C SER A 208 -4.06 -20.47 -3.29
N GLN A 209 -2.79 -20.24 -2.99
CA GLN A 209 -1.90 -21.35 -2.60
C GLN A 209 -2.42 -22.08 -1.37
N GLY A 210 -3.06 -21.35 -0.44
CA GLY A 210 -3.65 -21.92 0.77
C GLY A 210 -4.79 -22.87 0.47
N CYS A 211 -5.74 -22.45 -0.37
CA CYS A 211 -6.86 -23.29 -0.79
C CYS A 211 -6.38 -24.49 -1.62
N PHE A 212 -5.52 -24.24 -2.63
CA PHE A 212 -4.96 -25.31 -3.45
C PHE A 212 -4.26 -26.38 -2.61
N ALA A 213 -3.39 -25.98 -1.66
CA ALA A 213 -2.70 -26.90 -0.77
C ALA A 213 -3.66 -27.71 0.13
N GLN A 214 -4.81 -27.14 0.49
CA GLN A 214 -5.82 -27.87 1.26
C GLN A 214 -6.54 -28.92 0.40
N ILE A 215 -6.85 -28.62 -0.86
CA ILE A 215 -7.49 -29.54 -1.81
C ILE A 215 -6.58 -30.73 -2.11
N ILE A 216 -5.32 -30.49 -2.49
CA ILE A 216 -4.39 -31.58 -2.86
C ILE A 216 -3.99 -32.46 -1.67
N ARG A 217 -4.16 -32.01 -0.44
CA ARG A 217 -3.91 -32.79 0.78
C ARG A 217 -5.12 -33.61 1.24
N LEU A 218 -6.22 -33.56 0.52
CA LEU A 218 -7.38 -34.40 0.82
C LEU A 218 -7.02 -35.87 0.60
N LYS A 219 -7.40 -36.72 1.53
CA LYS A 219 -7.16 -38.17 1.44
C LYS A 219 -8.05 -38.80 0.39
N GLN A 220 -7.55 -39.84 -0.26
CA GLN A 220 -8.31 -40.69 -1.20
C GLN A 220 -9.65 -41.14 -0.62
N GLY A 221 -10.65 -41.31 -1.48
CA GLY A 221 -11.98 -41.77 -1.12
C GLY A 221 -12.83 -40.76 -0.35
N ARG A 222 -12.37 -39.48 -0.26
CA ARG A 222 -13.21 -38.41 0.31
C ARG A 222 -14.25 -37.95 -0.70
N ARG A 223 -15.48 -37.83 -0.22
CA ARG A 223 -16.59 -37.27 -0.98
C ARG A 223 -16.64 -35.77 -0.79
N VAL A 224 -16.49 -35.04 -1.88
CA VAL A 224 -16.36 -33.57 -1.90
C VAL A 224 -17.59 -32.95 -2.53
N GLY A 225 -18.28 -32.11 -1.78
CA GLY A 225 -19.37 -31.26 -2.26
C GLY A 225 -18.86 -29.88 -2.60
N ILE A 226 -19.45 -29.22 -3.59
CA ILE A 226 -19.11 -27.83 -3.98
C ILE A 226 -20.38 -27.00 -3.95
N LEU A 227 -20.38 -25.96 -3.12
CA LEU A 227 -21.47 -24.99 -3.01
C LEU A 227 -20.93 -23.58 -3.30
N SER A 228 -21.60 -22.84 -4.17
CA SER A 228 -21.18 -21.50 -4.59
C SER A 228 -22.37 -20.57 -4.83
N GLY A 229 -22.14 -19.29 -4.98
CA GLY A 229 -23.17 -18.34 -5.39
C GLY A 229 -23.50 -18.46 -6.87
N SER A 230 -22.49 -18.82 -7.70
CA SER A 230 -22.65 -19.02 -9.14
C SER A 230 -22.14 -20.38 -9.60
N LEU A 231 -22.83 -20.99 -10.58
CA LEU A 231 -22.38 -22.26 -11.18
C LEU A 231 -20.99 -22.14 -11.82
N ARG A 232 -20.64 -20.97 -12.37
CA ARG A 232 -19.34 -20.74 -13.01
C ARG A 232 -18.19 -20.84 -12.00
N PHE A 233 -18.33 -20.27 -10.83
CA PHE A 233 -17.33 -20.39 -9.77
C PHE A 233 -17.24 -21.85 -9.27
N GLY A 234 -18.38 -22.48 -9.05
CA GLY A 234 -18.42 -23.89 -8.68
C GLY A 234 -17.74 -24.80 -9.70
N GLN A 235 -17.91 -24.53 -11.01
CA GLN A 235 -17.27 -25.29 -12.07
C GLN A 235 -15.74 -25.13 -12.06
N LEU A 236 -15.22 -23.91 -11.80
CA LEU A 236 -13.78 -23.69 -11.66
C LEU A 236 -13.17 -24.51 -10.51
N LEU A 237 -13.87 -24.60 -9.37
CA LEU A 237 -13.45 -25.46 -8.27
C LEU A 237 -13.50 -26.95 -8.62
N TYR A 238 -14.56 -27.37 -9.31
CA TYR A 238 -14.72 -28.75 -9.77
C TYR A 238 -13.58 -29.15 -10.71
N ASP A 239 -13.29 -28.33 -11.72
CA ASP A 239 -12.22 -28.59 -12.69
C ASP A 239 -10.85 -28.65 -12.01
N THR A 240 -10.63 -27.79 -10.98
CA THR A 240 -9.40 -27.82 -10.17
C THR A 240 -9.30 -29.15 -9.40
N CYS A 241 -10.37 -29.61 -8.76
CA CYS A 241 -10.35 -30.86 -8.02
C CYS A 241 -10.08 -32.05 -8.95
N ILE A 242 -10.78 -32.15 -10.09
CA ILE A 242 -10.59 -33.23 -11.06
C ILE A 242 -9.19 -33.21 -11.68
N GLY A 243 -8.64 -32.00 -11.93
CA GLY A 243 -7.33 -31.88 -12.57
C GLY A 243 -6.12 -32.16 -11.66
N TYR A 244 -6.27 -32.00 -10.35
CA TYR A 244 -5.11 -32.03 -9.43
C TYR A 244 -5.27 -32.94 -8.21
N ALA A 245 -6.46 -33.48 -7.95
CA ALA A 245 -6.71 -34.32 -6.80
C ALA A 245 -7.32 -35.65 -7.29
N GLU A 246 -6.45 -36.56 -7.76
CA GLU A 246 -6.82 -37.88 -8.18
C GLU A 246 -7.46 -38.69 -7.00
N ASP A 247 -8.42 -39.55 -7.29
CA ASP A 247 -9.09 -40.40 -6.31
C ASP A 247 -10.07 -39.72 -5.32
N LEU A 248 -10.53 -38.49 -5.61
CA LEU A 248 -11.65 -37.88 -4.91
C LEU A 248 -12.97 -38.16 -5.62
N GLU A 249 -14.02 -38.43 -4.87
CA GLU A 249 -15.38 -38.43 -5.39
C GLU A 249 -15.94 -37.01 -5.33
N VAL A 250 -15.75 -36.23 -6.42
CA VAL A 250 -16.20 -34.83 -6.47
C VAL A 250 -17.60 -34.78 -7.08
N LEU A 251 -18.55 -34.28 -6.31
CA LEU A 251 -19.92 -34.07 -6.77
C LEU A 251 -20.00 -32.85 -7.72
N LYS A 252 -20.96 -32.91 -8.65
CA LYS A 252 -21.24 -31.73 -9.50
C LYS A 252 -21.54 -30.50 -8.63
N PRO A 253 -21.01 -29.34 -9.00
CA PRO A 253 -21.22 -28.12 -8.23
C PRO A 253 -22.71 -27.73 -8.23
N GLN A 254 -23.15 -27.19 -7.10
CA GLN A 254 -24.50 -26.63 -6.95
C GLN A 254 -24.37 -25.19 -6.44
N THR A 255 -25.33 -24.35 -6.79
CA THR A 255 -25.43 -23.03 -6.15
C THR A 255 -26.21 -23.13 -4.84
N PHE A 256 -25.99 -22.21 -3.93
CA PHE A 256 -26.76 -22.12 -2.68
C PHE A 256 -28.27 -22.04 -2.92
N SER A 257 -28.68 -21.41 -4.03
CA SER A 257 -30.11 -21.31 -4.41
C SER A 257 -30.70 -22.60 -5.00
N GLN A 258 -29.87 -23.51 -5.49
CA GLN A 258 -30.31 -24.78 -6.07
C GLN A 258 -30.46 -25.90 -5.04
N VAL A 259 -29.76 -25.77 -3.90
CA VAL A 259 -29.86 -26.79 -2.84
C VAL A 259 -31.14 -26.57 -2.04
N THR A 260 -32.13 -27.43 -2.30
CA THR A 260 -33.43 -27.37 -1.59
C THR A 260 -33.39 -28.04 -0.22
N ASP A 261 -32.52 -29.04 -0.04
CA ASP A 261 -32.28 -29.75 1.22
C ASP A 261 -30.81 -29.87 1.49
N LEU A 262 -30.30 -28.92 2.30
CA LEU A 262 -28.89 -28.85 2.66
C LEU A 262 -28.47 -30.02 3.56
N GLU A 263 -29.36 -30.52 4.43
CA GLU A 263 -29.06 -31.66 5.31
C GLU A 263 -28.84 -32.94 4.49
N ALA A 264 -29.71 -33.19 3.54
CA ALA A 264 -29.55 -34.32 2.62
C ALA A 264 -28.27 -34.19 1.77
N PHE A 265 -27.94 -32.96 1.32
CA PHE A 265 -26.68 -32.70 0.61
C PHE A 265 -25.45 -32.99 1.47
N LEU A 266 -25.45 -32.61 2.75
CA LEU A 266 -24.31 -32.77 3.65
C LEU A 266 -24.16 -34.17 4.23
N GLN A 267 -25.21 -35.01 4.21
CA GLN A 267 -25.26 -36.29 4.92
C GLN A 267 -24.11 -37.24 4.55
N ASP A 268 -23.75 -37.29 3.25
CA ASP A 268 -22.71 -38.20 2.75
C ASP A 268 -21.44 -37.50 2.32
N ILE A 269 -21.29 -36.21 2.67
CA ILE A 269 -20.13 -35.38 2.28
C ILE A 269 -19.12 -35.32 3.41
N ASN A 270 -17.84 -35.51 3.07
CA ASN A 270 -16.75 -35.39 4.04
C ASN A 270 -16.13 -33.99 4.02
N VAL A 271 -16.16 -33.32 2.87
CA VAL A 271 -15.55 -31.99 2.64
C VAL A 271 -16.46 -31.14 1.79
N VAL A 272 -16.70 -29.91 2.18
CA VAL A 272 -17.43 -28.93 1.37
C VAL A 272 -16.48 -27.80 0.97
N LEU A 273 -16.41 -27.51 -0.32
CA LEU A 273 -15.73 -26.35 -0.87
C LEU A 273 -16.75 -25.22 -1.04
N VAL A 274 -16.44 -24.05 -0.52
CA VAL A 274 -17.27 -22.83 -0.63
C VAL A 274 -16.41 -21.64 -1.03
N PRO A 275 -16.97 -20.61 -1.66
CA PRO A 275 -16.21 -19.37 -1.91
C PRO A 275 -15.87 -18.68 -0.58
N GLU A 276 -14.77 -17.96 -0.54
CA GLU A 276 -14.47 -17.11 0.61
C GLU A 276 -15.57 -16.07 0.83
N GLY A 277 -16.00 -15.93 2.09
CA GLY A 277 -17.12 -15.06 2.44
C GLY A 277 -18.46 -15.58 1.89
N TYR A 278 -18.63 -16.90 1.78
CA TYR A 278 -19.83 -17.57 1.28
C TYR A 278 -21.13 -17.07 1.92
N GLN A 279 -21.08 -16.55 3.14
CA GLN A 279 -22.23 -15.99 3.85
C GLN A 279 -22.93 -14.85 3.06
N ARG A 280 -22.23 -14.24 2.11
CA ARG A 280 -22.78 -13.18 1.23
C ARG A 280 -23.66 -13.74 0.10
N TYR A 281 -23.56 -15.04 -0.17
CA TYR A 281 -24.20 -15.71 -1.31
C TYR A 281 -25.31 -16.66 -0.88
N CYS A 282 -25.54 -16.84 0.42
CA CYS A 282 -26.57 -17.69 0.96
C CYS A 282 -27.36 -16.98 2.08
N ASP A 283 -28.50 -17.57 2.46
CA ASP A 283 -29.27 -17.09 3.60
C ASP A 283 -28.59 -17.44 4.95
N ALA A 284 -29.04 -16.79 6.02
CA ALA A 284 -28.47 -16.94 7.36
C ALA A 284 -28.60 -18.39 7.89
N GLN A 285 -29.64 -19.12 7.52
CA GLN A 285 -29.85 -20.50 7.96
C GLN A 285 -28.82 -21.43 7.30
N THR A 286 -28.63 -21.30 5.99
CA THR A 286 -27.59 -22.03 5.23
C THR A 286 -26.19 -21.72 5.77
N ALA A 287 -25.89 -20.45 6.03
CA ALA A 287 -24.59 -20.05 6.61
C ALA A 287 -24.34 -20.67 7.99
N GLN A 288 -25.35 -20.68 8.87
CA GLN A 288 -25.27 -21.31 10.17
C GLN A 288 -25.07 -22.82 10.10
N ARG A 289 -25.78 -23.49 9.19
CA ARG A 289 -25.65 -24.94 8.97
C ARG A 289 -24.28 -25.34 8.48
N LEU A 290 -23.71 -24.61 7.54
CA LEU A 290 -22.35 -24.84 7.05
C LEU A 290 -21.29 -24.60 8.16
N SER A 291 -21.49 -23.60 9.00
CA SER A 291 -20.63 -23.39 10.18
C SER A 291 -20.70 -24.53 11.20
N LEU A 292 -21.88 -25.12 11.39
CA LEU A 292 -22.04 -26.32 12.23
C LEU A 292 -21.40 -27.55 11.59
N PHE A 293 -21.51 -27.70 10.28
CA PHE A 293 -20.86 -28.79 9.54
C PHE A 293 -19.34 -28.76 9.69
N GLU A 294 -18.73 -27.56 9.80
CA GLU A 294 -17.29 -27.41 10.03
C GLU A 294 -16.81 -28.10 11.31
N GLN A 295 -17.69 -28.32 12.31
CA GLN A 295 -17.36 -29.04 13.54
C GLN A 295 -17.27 -30.55 13.36
N THR A 296 -17.97 -31.11 12.40
CA THR A 296 -18.07 -32.57 12.16
C THR A 296 -17.45 -33.01 10.84
N GLY A 297 -17.38 -32.13 9.88
CA GLY A 297 -16.78 -32.31 8.56
C GLY A 297 -15.65 -31.33 8.33
N ARG A 298 -15.27 -31.13 7.07
CA ARG A 298 -14.29 -30.14 6.67
C ARG A 298 -14.89 -29.13 5.71
N LEU A 299 -14.90 -27.88 6.10
CA LEU A 299 -15.23 -26.76 5.22
C LEU A 299 -13.91 -26.13 4.72
N ILE A 300 -13.77 -25.96 3.41
CA ILE A 300 -12.63 -25.28 2.80
C ILE A 300 -13.15 -24.03 2.09
N SER A 301 -12.77 -22.87 2.61
CA SER A 301 -12.99 -21.60 1.94
C SER A 301 -12.01 -21.44 0.77
N CYS A 302 -12.56 -21.23 -0.41
CA CYS A 302 -11.80 -21.11 -1.65
C CYS A 302 -11.82 -19.67 -2.15
N ASP A 303 -10.63 -19.14 -2.35
CA ASP A 303 -10.39 -17.80 -2.87
C ASP A 303 -9.47 -17.84 -4.10
N TYR A 304 -9.64 -16.87 -4.97
CA TYR A 304 -8.75 -16.62 -6.09
C TYR A 304 -7.88 -15.41 -5.80
N GLU A 305 -6.61 -15.54 -6.09
CA GLU A 305 -5.63 -14.45 -5.97
C GLU A 305 -5.35 -13.87 -7.35
N LEU A 306 -5.23 -12.55 -7.41
CA LEU A 306 -4.65 -11.89 -8.56
C LEU A 306 -3.15 -12.25 -8.61
N ASP A 307 -2.69 -12.71 -9.78
CA ASP A 307 -1.27 -12.98 -9.99
C ASP A 307 -0.41 -11.74 -9.71
N GLU A 308 0.71 -11.94 -9.02
CA GLU A 308 1.60 -10.83 -8.62
C GLU A 308 2.11 -10.02 -9.81
N GLY A 309 2.40 -10.67 -10.94
CA GLY A 309 2.81 -9.99 -12.16
C GLY A 309 1.70 -9.10 -12.72
N SER A 310 0.46 -9.58 -12.70
CA SER A 310 -0.73 -8.80 -13.09
C SER A 310 -0.96 -7.62 -12.16
N PHE A 311 -0.82 -7.80 -10.85
CA PHE A 311 -0.95 -6.73 -9.88
C PHE A 311 0.13 -5.65 -10.08
N LEU A 312 1.39 -6.04 -10.20
CA LEU A 312 2.51 -5.12 -10.42
C LEU A 312 2.35 -4.35 -11.74
N TYR A 313 1.92 -5.04 -12.81
CA TYR A 313 1.66 -4.38 -14.10
C TYR A 313 0.57 -3.31 -13.98
N LEU A 314 -0.52 -3.61 -13.26
CA LEU A 314 -1.61 -2.67 -13.03
C LEU A 314 -1.17 -1.50 -12.14
N ASP A 315 -0.38 -1.74 -11.08
CA ASP A 315 0.18 -0.70 -10.22
C ASP A 315 1.06 0.29 -11.02
N ILE A 316 1.94 -0.22 -11.87
CA ILE A 316 2.77 0.63 -12.74
C ILE A 316 1.90 1.40 -13.74
N LYS A 317 0.90 0.75 -14.30
CA LYS A 317 0.04 1.36 -15.33
C LYS A 317 -0.85 2.46 -14.76
N THR A 318 -1.44 2.24 -13.60
CA THR A 318 -2.26 3.24 -12.89
C THR A 318 -1.42 4.45 -12.49
N LYS A 319 -0.22 4.25 -11.95
CA LYS A 319 0.71 5.35 -11.62
C LYS A 319 1.05 6.20 -12.84
N ARG A 320 1.34 5.58 -13.98
CA ARG A 320 1.62 6.32 -15.23
C ARG A 320 0.42 7.11 -15.77
N ILE A 321 -0.80 6.62 -15.55
CA ILE A 321 -2.02 7.36 -15.92
C ILE A 321 -2.20 8.54 -14.98
N MET A 322 -2.03 8.34 -13.69
CA MET A 322 -2.10 9.39 -12.68
C MET A 322 -1.11 10.53 -12.98
N GLU A 323 0.16 10.21 -13.28
CA GLU A 323 1.20 11.18 -13.66
C GLU A 323 0.83 12.02 -14.91
N LYS A 324 0.00 11.48 -15.79
CA LYS A 324 -0.47 12.22 -16.99
C LYS A 324 -1.71 13.08 -16.70
N LYS A 325 -2.43 12.81 -15.63
CA LYS A 325 -3.60 13.59 -15.19
C LYS A 325 -3.23 14.72 -14.22
N SER A 326 -2.07 14.59 -13.57
CA SER A 326 -1.47 15.62 -12.70
C SER A 326 -0.76 16.70 -13.52
#